data_948ab0a8636121eb46b6e258d61dce9a
#
_entry.id   948ab0a8636121eb46b6e258d61dce9a
#
_cell.length_a   1.000
_cell.length_b   1.000
_cell.length_c   1.000
_cell.angle_alpha   90.00
_cell.angle_beta   90.00
_cell.angle_gamma   90.00
#
_symmetry.space_group_name_H-M   'P 1'
#
loop_
_entity.id
_entity.type
_entity.pdbx_description
1 polymer ?
#
loop_
_entity_poly.entity_id
_entity_poly.type
_entity_poly.pdbx_seq_one_letter_code
_entity_poly.pdbx_strand_id
1 'polypeptide(L)'
;MMSRLIELSERAPKDFTLTLGFSILSALYLLRRWLLPKPIPGIPYNENAVKSFMGDIPEFRDAPNRREWWAQQPARHQSPIVQVFMRPFGAPWVFVADYFEASDICMRRLKEFDRSNVTWEQFNGVVPGHHITLKSSDPKFKKNKELIRDLMAPTFLHQASAPEIHDKFSSLLKLWDRKLGLSGGRPFDIAQDIHNSALDIILSASFGIDSGDGQIGRQLEELQARTEPGGQDDLFEFEDVPIDEEQSCFTTLADSVGLSMRSPLPTIHHFLYRNLSPKMRRARAGRDSLRDREIAKSIERRESGQPQRCALDNMLAREDAIAEKEGRKPNYRSQTIMSELMGYLVAGHETTSAVLRWGMKYLTANQRVQLLLRKAIMNAHPQATKDNRVPTTEEILKAHIPYLDAVVEEMLRHSRVAPVTLRQATTDTQILGRFIPKGTTVGFLGNGPGVMMPSIPVNSEKRSEAALAHMERTQLFDEEDLAQFVPERWLTTTVNGEGEEETVFDPQKRPSQAFGLGPRGCFGKKLAYIEIRIFLTLFFWGFKLEPVKPELATEDEMLALTRSPKNVYVKLAKV
;
A
#
# COMPACT_ATOMS: atom_id res chain seq x y z
N MET A 1 11.64 13.74 51.12
CA MET A 1 10.48 12.82 51.18
C MET A 1 10.87 11.44 51.65
N MET A 2 11.92 10.84 51.12
CA MET A 2 12.43 9.52 51.53
C MET A 2 12.93 9.46 52.97
N SER A 3 13.64 10.50 53.46
CA SER A 3 14.12 10.60 54.85
C SER A 3 12.99 10.64 55.89
N ARG A 4 11.88 11.34 55.61
CA ARG A 4 10.67 11.36 56.48
C ARG A 4 9.94 10.02 56.53
N LEU A 5 9.98 9.23 55.44
CA LEU A 5 9.39 7.87 55.41
C LEU A 5 10.22 6.87 56.24
N ILE A 6 11.56 7.05 56.28
CA ILE A 6 12.45 6.21 57.07
C ILE A 6 12.27 6.51 58.59
N GLU A 7 12.19 7.78 58.99
CA GLU A 7 11.91 8.20 60.39
C GLU A 7 10.54 7.75 60.92
N LEU A 8 9.50 7.70 60.06
CA LEU A 8 8.18 7.15 60.41
C LEU A 8 8.20 5.63 60.55
N SER A 9 9.08 4.94 59.83
CA SER A 9 9.24 3.47 59.91
C SER A 9 9.88 3.03 61.22
N GLU A 10 10.79 3.82 61.81
CA GLU A 10 11.46 3.49 63.08
C GLU A 10 10.58 3.72 64.32
N ARG A 11 9.48 4.48 64.21
CA ARG A 11 8.56 4.80 65.33
C ARG A 11 7.27 3.99 65.32
N ALA A 12 7.01 3.24 64.25
CA ALA A 12 5.76 2.47 64.14
C ALA A 12 5.89 1.07 64.78
N PRO A 13 4.82 0.54 65.44
CA PRO A 13 4.80 -0.83 65.93
C PRO A 13 5.14 -1.78 64.78
N LYS A 14 5.93 -2.84 65.06
CA LYS A 14 6.34 -3.82 64.03
C LYS A 14 5.16 -4.41 63.23
N ASP A 15 4.03 -4.59 63.86
CA ASP A 15 2.79 -5.04 63.20
C ASP A 15 2.22 -4.06 62.20
N PHE A 16 2.35 -2.74 62.46
CA PHE A 16 1.93 -1.68 61.54
C PHE A 16 2.81 -1.64 60.29
N THR A 17 4.13 -1.76 60.44
CA THR A 17 5.07 -1.77 59.31
C THR A 17 4.91 -3.01 58.44
N LEU A 18 4.65 -4.16 59.01
CA LEU A 18 4.34 -5.40 58.28
C LEU A 18 3.03 -5.31 57.54
N THR A 19 1.98 -4.79 58.17
CA THR A 19 0.65 -4.62 57.55
C THR A 19 0.72 -3.60 56.39
N LEU A 20 1.44 -2.50 56.57
CA LEU A 20 1.64 -1.49 55.53
C LEU A 20 2.45 -2.08 54.35
N GLY A 21 3.52 -2.81 54.62
CA GLY A 21 4.31 -3.50 53.62
C GLY A 21 3.48 -4.52 52.82
N PHE A 22 2.67 -5.34 53.49
CA PHE A 22 1.77 -6.29 52.84
C PHE A 22 0.71 -5.56 51.99
N SER A 23 0.15 -4.47 52.48
CA SER A 23 -0.84 -3.67 51.74
C SER A 23 -0.24 -3.03 50.47
N ILE A 24 0.99 -2.50 50.55
CA ILE A 24 1.73 -1.97 49.41
C ILE A 24 2.04 -3.08 48.39
N LEU A 25 2.54 -4.23 48.81
CA LEU A 25 2.84 -5.38 47.95
C LEU A 25 1.56 -5.91 47.28
N SER A 26 0.46 -5.99 48.00
CA SER A 26 -0.84 -6.39 47.47
C SER A 26 -1.36 -5.37 46.45
N ALA A 27 -1.24 -4.08 46.73
CA ALA A 27 -1.61 -3.04 45.82
C ALA A 27 -0.76 -3.05 44.52
N LEU A 28 0.55 -3.25 44.63
CA LEU A 28 1.46 -3.42 43.49
C LEU A 28 1.16 -4.67 42.71
N TYR A 29 0.86 -5.78 43.34
CA TYR A 29 0.45 -7.04 42.70
C TYR A 29 -0.87 -6.84 41.92
N LEU A 30 -1.89 -6.22 42.55
CA LEU A 30 -3.17 -5.95 41.92
C LEU A 30 -3.02 -4.97 40.77
N LEU A 31 -2.21 -3.93 40.93
CA LEU A 31 -1.87 -2.97 39.88
C LEU A 31 -1.16 -3.67 38.72
N ARG A 32 -0.15 -4.51 38.99
CA ARG A 32 0.50 -5.32 37.96
C ARG A 32 -0.51 -6.20 37.21
N ARG A 33 -1.35 -6.93 37.95
CA ARG A 33 -2.37 -7.80 37.35
C ARG A 33 -3.39 -7.02 36.51
N TRP A 34 -3.72 -5.80 36.92
CA TRP A 34 -4.63 -4.92 36.18
C TRP A 34 -3.96 -4.40 34.89
N LEU A 35 -2.68 -4.10 34.91
CA LEU A 35 -1.89 -3.61 33.78
C LEU A 35 -1.53 -4.69 32.76
N LEU A 36 -1.54 -5.96 33.13
CA LEU A 36 -1.23 -7.05 32.18
C LEU A 36 -2.32 -7.18 31.10
N PRO A 37 -1.92 -7.53 29.86
CA PRO A 37 -2.85 -7.82 28.78
C PRO A 37 -3.89 -8.87 29.14
N LYS A 38 -5.15 -8.65 28.73
CA LYS A 38 -6.26 -9.56 29.00
C LYS A 38 -6.71 -10.20 27.69
N PRO A 39 -6.46 -11.49 27.49
CA PRO A 39 -6.86 -12.19 26.28
C PRO A 39 -8.38 -12.35 26.19
N ILE A 40 -8.90 -12.32 24.96
CA ILE A 40 -10.28 -12.69 24.66
C ILE A 40 -10.40 -14.22 24.80
N PRO A 41 -11.33 -14.74 25.59
CA PRO A 41 -11.48 -16.17 25.81
C PRO A 41 -11.69 -16.94 24.51
N GLY A 42 -11.03 -18.09 24.40
CA GLY A 42 -11.18 -19.02 23.28
C GLY A 42 -10.45 -18.63 22.00
N ILE A 43 -9.74 -17.50 21.93
CA ILE A 43 -8.87 -17.14 20.80
C ILE A 43 -7.42 -17.38 21.19
N PRO A 44 -6.62 -18.17 20.41
CA PRO A 44 -5.22 -18.44 20.70
C PRO A 44 -4.35 -17.17 20.73
N TYR A 45 -3.31 -17.19 21.55
CA TYR A 45 -2.36 -16.09 21.73
C TYR A 45 -0.98 -16.58 22.20
N ASN A 46 0.02 -15.73 22.11
CA ASN A 46 1.36 -16.02 22.62
C ASN A 46 1.38 -15.93 24.16
N GLU A 47 1.62 -17.03 24.85
CA GLU A 47 1.58 -17.10 26.33
C GLU A 47 2.52 -16.10 27.03
N ASN A 48 3.65 -15.77 26.39
CA ASN A 48 4.59 -14.80 26.95
C ASN A 48 4.07 -13.36 26.87
N ALA A 49 3.22 -13.05 25.91
CA ALA A 49 2.64 -11.72 25.74
C ALA A 49 1.82 -11.27 26.97
N VAL A 50 1.08 -12.17 27.60
CA VAL A 50 0.25 -11.85 28.77
C VAL A 50 1.02 -11.75 30.09
N LYS A 51 2.31 -12.07 30.08
CA LYS A 51 3.21 -11.94 31.24
C LYS A 51 3.90 -10.57 31.30
N SER A 52 3.80 -9.78 30.22
CA SER A 52 4.42 -8.46 30.07
C SER A 52 3.39 -7.41 29.69
N PHE A 53 3.48 -6.22 30.28
CA PHE A 53 2.67 -5.08 29.88
C PHE A 53 2.96 -4.59 28.44
N MET A 54 4.12 -4.98 27.87
CA MET A 54 4.49 -4.68 26.48
C MET A 54 3.85 -5.66 25.48
N GLY A 55 3.20 -6.72 25.93
CA GLY A 55 2.58 -7.72 25.06
C GLY A 55 3.58 -8.39 24.11
N ASP A 56 3.24 -8.48 22.83
CA ASP A 56 4.05 -9.06 21.75
C ASP A 56 5.06 -8.06 21.14
N ILE A 57 5.08 -6.80 21.57
CA ILE A 57 5.94 -5.75 20.97
C ILE A 57 7.42 -6.15 20.96
N PRO A 58 8.01 -6.74 22.03
CA PRO A 58 9.41 -7.15 22.00
C PRO A 58 9.69 -8.21 20.94
N GLU A 59 8.88 -9.28 20.88
CA GLU A 59 9.03 -10.35 19.89
C GLU A 59 8.88 -9.81 18.46
N PHE A 60 7.86 -8.98 18.23
CA PHE A 60 7.64 -8.32 16.94
C PHE A 60 8.80 -7.41 16.52
N ARG A 61 9.36 -6.63 17.46
CA ARG A 61 10.50 -5.73 17.19
C ARG A 61 11.75 -6.52 16.79
N ASP A 62 12.00 -7.62 17.45
CA ASP A 62 13.21 -8.43 17.31
C ASP A 62 13.07 -9.49 16.20
N ALA A 63 11.88 -9.61 15.57
CA ALA A 63 11.65 -10.49 14.44
C ALA A 63 12.49 -10.06 13.22
N PRO A 64 13.17 -11.00 12.53
CA PRO A 64 13.95 -10.73 11.33
C PRO A 64 13.12 -10.05 10.23
N ASN A 65 11.90 -10.55 10.02
CA ASN A 65 10.91 -9.95 9.12
C ASN A 65 9.61 -9.67 9.89
N ARG A 66 9.40 -8.40 10.25
CA ARG A 66 8.23 -7.96 11.03
C ARG A 66 6.91 -8.14 10.32
N ARG A 67 6.90 -8.09 8.98
CA ARG A 67 5.67 -8.27 8.21
C ARG A 67 5.27 -9.73 8.08
N GLU A 68 6.24 -10.61 7.99
CA GLU A 68 6.01 -12.03 8.06
C GLU A 68 5.59 -12.48 9.46
N TRP A 69 6.08 -11.83 10.50
CA TRP A 69 5.69 -12.15 11.88
C TRP A 69 4.15 -12.18 12.04
N TRP A 70 3.44 -11.21 11.44
CA TRP A 70 1.97 -11.20 11.45
C TRP A 70 1.36 -12.43 10.78
N ALA A 71 1.85 -12.77 9.59
CA ALA A 71 1.35 -13.89 8.80
C ALA A 71 1.64 -15.24 9.44
N GLN A 72 2.73 -15.33 10.21
CA GLN A 72 3.14 -16.55 10.90
C GLN A 72 2.31 -16.85 12.16
N GLN A 73 1.65 -15.85 12.78
CA GLN A 73 0.91 -16.10 14.02
C GLN A 73 -0.24 -17.13 13.84
N PRO A 74 -1.08 -17.08 12.81
CA PRO A 74 -2.08 -18.11 12.56
C PRO A 74 -1.46 -19.50 12.35
N ALA A 75 -0.38 -19.59 11.58
CA ALA A 75 0.32 -20.86 11.34
C ALA A 75 0.94 -21.43 12.63
N ARG A 76 1.57 -20.57 13.46
CA ARG A 76 2.12 -20.95 14.77
C ARG A 76 1.08 -21.57 15.70
N HIS A 77 -0.12 -21.02 15.71
CA HIS A 77 -1.22 -21.46 16.56
C HIS A 77 -2.15 -22.47 15.89
N GLN A 78 -1.89 -22.85 14.63
CA GLN A 78 -2.76 -23.73 13.83
C GLN A 78 -4.24 -23.29 13.91
N SER A 79 -4.47 -21.96 13.83
CA SER A 79 -5.79 -21.37 13.99
C SER A 79 -6.01 -20.26 12.97
N PRO A 80 -7.15 -20.25 12.26
CA PRO A 80 -7.51 -19.20 11.30
C PRO A 80 -7.81 -17.87 11.98
N ILE A 81 -7.93 -17.86 13.32
CA ILE A 81 -8.14 -16.66 14.13
C ILE A 81 -7.21 -16.69 15.34
N VAL A 82 -6.43 -15.62 15.53
CA VAL A 82 -5.47 -15.46 16.62
C VAL A 82 -5.53 -14.06 17.18
N GLN A 83 -5.05 -13.86 18.40
CA GLN A 83 -4.94 -12.54 18.99
C GLN A 83 -3.50 -12.22 19.37
N VAL A 84 -3.13 -10.94 19.21
CA VAL A 84 -1.79 -10.41 19.53
C VAL A 84 -1.92 -9.07 20.25
N PHE A 85 -0.93 -8.74 21.08
CA PHE A 85 -0.92 -7.54 21.93
C PHE A 85 0.14 -6.55 21.43
N MET A 86 -0.29 -5.58 20.62
CA MET A 86 0.58 -4.63 19.91
C MET A 86 0.64 -3.24 20.52
N ARG A 87 0.09 -3.10 21.73
CA ARG A 87 0.13 -1.84 22.51
C ARG A 87 0.44 -2.12 23.96
N PRO A 88 1.30 -1.31 24.60
CA PRO A 88 1.47 -1.35 26.04
C PRO A 88 0.12 -1.14 26.73
N PHE A 89 -0.23 -1.99 27.67
CA PHE A 89 -1.50 -1.94 28.41
C PHE A 89 -2.77 -2.00 27.54
N GLY A 90 -2.64 -2.36 26.26
CA GLY A 90 -3.72 -2.31 25.28
C GLY A 90 -4.56 -3.58 25.20
N ALA A 91 -5.76 -3.46 24.65
CA ALA A 91 -6.58 -4.59 24.25
C ALA A 91 -5.92 -5.36 23.09
N PRO A 92 -6.18 -6.68 22.96
CA PRO A 92 -5.65 -7.48 21.89
C PRO A 92 -6.19 -7.03 20.52
N TRP A 93 -5.38 -7.21 19.48
CA TRP A 93 -5.83 -7.21 18.10
C TRP A 93 -6.11 -8.64 17.69
N VAL A 94 -7.19 -8.87 16.96
CA VAL A 94 -7.57 -10.18 16.43
C VAL A 94 -7.21 -10.25 14.96
N PHE A 95 -6.41 -11.24 14.56
CA PHE A 95 -6.09 -11.48 13.15
C PHE A 95 -6.91 -12.65 12.62
N VAL A 96 -7.45 -12.44 11.42
CA VAL A 96 -8.21 -13.42 10.66
C VAL A 96 -7.41 -13.77 9.42
N ALA A 97 -7.03 -15.04 9.30
CA ALA A 97 -6.24 -15.59 8.20
C ALA A 97 -7.11 -16.40 7.22
N ASP A 98 -8.40 -16.21 7.27
CA ASP A 98 -9.34 -16.84 6.34
C ASP A 98 -9.88 -15.78 5.37
N TYR A 99 -9.63 -15.97 4.08
CA TYR A 99 -10.04 -15.03 3.03
C TYR A 99 -11.56 -14.88 2.93
N PHE A 100 -12.30 -15.98 3.05
CA PHE A 100 -13.75 -15.96 2.86
C PHE A 100 -14.46 -15.23 3.99
N GLU A 101 -14.04 -15.46 5.23
CA GLU A 101 -14.53 -14.73 6.39
C GLU A 101 -14.13 -13.25 6.33
N ALA A 102 -12.88 -12.95 5.96
CA ALA A 102 -12.42 -11.57 5.75
C ALA A 102 -13.23 -10.86 4.67
N SER A 103 -13.56 -11.55 3.58
CA SER A 103 -14.39 -11.03 2.50
C SER A 103 -15.82 -10.74 2.96
N ASP A 104 -16.44 -11.66 3.70
CA ASP A 104 -17.79 -11.46 4.25
C ASP A 104 -17.83 -10.24 5.18
N ILE A 105 -16.89 -10.15 6.12
CA ILE A 105 -16.78 -9.02 7.05
C ILE A 105 -16.62 -7.71 6.31
N CYS A 106 -15.72 -7.65 5.32
CA CYS A 106 -15.40 -6.42 4.59
C CYS A 106 -16.51 -5.97 3.63
N MET A 107 -17.30 -6.89 3.10
CA MET A 107 -18.32 -6.59 2.08
C MET A 107 -19.74 -6.49 2.63
N ARG A 108 -20.09 -7.29 3.65
CA ARG A 108 -21.49 -7.44 4.09
C ARG A 108 -21.72 -7.01 5.54
N ARG A 109 -20.75 -7.23 6.44
CA ARG A 109 -20.92 -6.96 7.88
C ARG A 109 -20.47 -5.53 8.26
N LEU A 110 -20.78 -4.54 7.42
CA LEU A 110 -20.36 -3.13 7.57
C LEU A 110 -20.96 -2.42 8.79
N LYS A 111 -22.07 -2.94 9.33
CA LYS A 111 -22.68 -2.43 10.57
C LYS A 111 -21.93 -2.91 11.82
N GLU A 112 -21.31 -4.09 11.72
CA GLU A 112 -20.58 -4.70 12.84
C GLU A 112 -19.09 -4.31 12.82
N PHE A 113 -18.54 -3.97 11.65
CA PHE A 113 -17.13 -3.63 11.48
C PHE A 113 -16.94 -2.37 10.65
N ASP A 114 -16.23 -1.39 11.20
CA ASP A 114 -15.91 -0.14 10.52
C ASP A 114 -14.41 0.14 10.56
N ARG A 115 -13.99 1.30 10.08
CA ARG A 115 -12.59 1.75 10.08
C ARG A 115 -12.01 1.69 11.49
N SER A 116 -10.84 1.07 11.63
CA SER A 116 -10.13 1.02 12.91
C SER A 116 -9.61 2.41 13.32
N ASN A 117 -9.69 2.70 14.61
CA ASN A 117 -9.06 3.88 15.20
C ASN A 117 -7.53 3.88 15.00
N VAL A 118 -6.91 2.70 14.89
CA VAL A 118 -5.47 2.56 14.56
C VAL A 118 -5.16 3.25 13.23
N THR A 119 -5.99 3.06 12.20
CA THR A 119 -5.81 3.74 10.91
C THR A 119 -5.92 5.26 11.05
N TRP A 120 -6.87 5.74 11.83
CA TRP A 120 -6.99 7.17 12.13
C TRP A 120 -5.70 7.72 12.77
N GLU A 121 -5.20 7.04 13.79
CA GLU A 121 -3.98 7.45 14.50
C GLU A 121 -2.75 7.50 13.60
N GLN A 122 -2.63 6.56 12.65
CA GLN A 122 -1.51 6.47 11.73
C GLN A 122 -1.52 7.57 10.65
N PHE A 123 -2.69 7.93 10.14
CA PHE A 123 -2.79 8.81 8.96
C PHE A 123 -3.20 10.25 9.29
N ASN A 124 -3.95 10.48 10.39
CA ASN A 124 -4.55 11.79 10.65
C ASN A 124 -3.52 12.91 10.91
N GLY A 125 -2.29 12.56 11.27
CA GLY A 125 -1.21 13.54 11.41
C GLY A 125 -0.73 14.16 10.08
N VAL A 126 -0.91 13.45 8.97
CA VAL A 126 -0.50 13.86 7.62
C VAL A 126 -1.71 14.30 6.78
N VAL A 127 -2.80 13.56 6.83
CA VAL A 127 -4.03 13.80 6.06
C VAL A 127 -5.25 13.93 6.99
N PRO A 128 -5.34 15.01 7.80
CA PRO A 128 -6.39 15.17 8.79
C PRO A 128 -7.78 15.26 8.14
N GLY A 129 -8.68 14.35 8.53
CA GLY A 129 -10.05 14.31 7.99
C GLY A 129 -10.17 13.74 6.58
N HIS A 130 -9.12 13.14 6.00
CA HIS A 130 -9.19 12.39 4.76
C HIS A 130 -10.14 11.18 4.90
N HIS A 131 -10.82 10.77 3.82
CA HIS A 131 -11.79 9.66 3.86
C HIS A 131 -11.19 8.35 4.42
N ILE A 132 -9.87 8.11 4.29
CA ILE A 132 -9.20 6.94 4.85
C ILE A 132 -9.26 6.92 6.38
N THR A 133 -9.27 8.09 7.04
CA THR A 133 -9.27 8.23 8.50
C THR A 133 -10.68 8.21 9.09
N LEU A 134 -11.70 8.50 8.29
CA LEU A 134 -13.08 8.61 8.73
C LEU A 134 -13.75 7.23 8.85
N LYS A 135 -14.68 7.08 9.78
CA LYS A 135 -15.59 5.92 9.83
C LYS A 135 -16.56 5.96 8.66
N SER A 136 -17.01 4.79 8.19
CA SER A 136 -18.01 4.71 7.11
C SER A 136 -19.36 5.30 7.52
N SER A 137 -19.66 5.27 8.82
CA SER A 137 -20.85 5.87 9.45
C SER A 137 -20.76 7.39 9.56
N ASP A 138 -19.58 8.00 9.42
CA ASP A 138 -19.43 9.46 9.47
C ASP A 138 -19.97 10.09 8.16
N PRO A 139 -20.91 11.04 8.23
CA PRO A 139 -21.43 11.73 7.03
C PRO A 139 -20.32 12.37 6.17
N LYS A 140 -19.23 12.83 6.78
CA LYS A 140 -18.07 13.39 6.08
C LYS A 140 -17.41 12.37 5.15
N PHE A 141 -17.42 11.08 5.48
CA PHE A 141 -16.86 10.05 4.64
C PHE A 141 -17.49 10.04 3.24
N LYS A 142 -18.81 10.07 3.18
CA LYS A 142 -19.54 10.10 1.90
C LYS A 142 -19.30 11.40 1.15
N LYS A 143 -19.30 12.55 1.84
CA LYS A 143 -19.04 13.87 1.26
C LYS A 143 -17.62 13.97 0.67
N ASN A 144 -16.62 13.46 1.38
CA ASN A 144 -15.23 13.44 0.89
C ASN A 144 -15.09 12.56 -0.35
N LYS A 145 -15.70 11.36 -0.35
CA LYS A 145 -15.68 10.48 -1.52
C LYS A 145 -16.42 11.08 -2.74
N GLU A 146 -17.45 11.86 -2.52
CA GLU A 146 -18.14 12.58 -3.58
C GLU A 146 -17.24 13.62 -4.25
N LEU A 147 -16.42 14.34 -3.48
CA LEU A 147 -15.48 15.33 -3.97
C LEU A 147 -14.45 14.74 -4.97
N ILE A 148 -14.01 13.51 -4.72
CA ILE A 148 -12.96 12.86 -5.54
C ILE A 148 -13.52 11.83 -6.53
N ARG A 149 -14.83 11.65 -6.60
CA ARG A 149 -15.49 10.57 -7.36
C ARG A 149 -15.04 10.49 -8.82
N ASP A 150 -14.91 11.64 -9.46
CA ASP A 150 -14.66 11.72 -10.90
C ASP A 150 -13.21 11.36 -11.26
N LEU A 151 -12.28 11.36 -10.30
CA LEU A 151 -10.89 10.97 -10.54
C LEU A 151 -10.72 9.49 -10.92
N MET A 152 -11.73 8.65 -10.65
CA MET A 152 -11.75 7.23 -11.05
C MET A 152 -12.79 6.96 -12.14
N ALA A 153 -13.36 8.00 -12.76
CA ALA A 153 -14.23 7.86 -13.91
C ALA A 153 -13.42 7.47 -15.16
N PRO A 154 -13.93 6.59 -16.04
CA PRO A 154 -13.22 6.20 -17.26
C PRO A 154 -12.79 7.40 -18.11
N THR A 155 -13.62 8.42 -18.22
CA THR A 155 -13.29 9.65 -18.97
C THR A 155 -12.01 10.30 -18.46
N PHE A 156 -11.90 10.55 -17.14
CA PHE A 156 -10.71 11.17 -16.57
C PHE A 156 -9.48 10.24 -16.67
N LEU A 157 -9.66 8.96 -16.36
CA LEU A 157 -8.56 7.99 -16.40
C LEU A 157 -7.99 7.83 -17.83
N HIS A 158 -8.85 7.76 -18.85
CA HIS A 158 -8.41 7.52 -20.23
C HIS A 158 -7.95 8.79 -20.95
N GLN A 159 -8.60 9.93 -20.69
CA GLN A 159 -8.34 11.17 -21.43
C GLN A 159 -7.31 12.08 -20.76
N ALA A 160 -7.18 12.03 -19.42
CA ALA A 160 -6.23 12.85 -18.69
C ALA A 160 -5.07 12.00 -18.10
N SER A 161 -5.37 10.97 -17.30
CA SER A 161 -4.31 10.26 -16.55
C SER A 161 -3.46 9.35 -17.45
N ALA A 162 -4.06 8.55 -18.33
CA ALA A 162 -3.33 7.54 -19.10
C ALA A 162 -2.33 8.14 -20.11
N PRO A 163 -2.62 9.23 -20.83
CA PRO A 163 -1.61 9.88 -21.67
C PRO A 163 -0.39 10.37 -20.88
N GLU A 164 -0.61 10.99 -19.72
CA GLU A 164 0.46 11.45 -18.83
C GLU A 164 1.31 10.26 -18.31
N ILE A 165 0.67 9.17 -17.91
CA ILE A 165 1.34 7.94 -17.47
C ILE A 165 2.22 7.36 -18.59
N HIS A 166 1.68 7.31 -19.81
CA HIS A 166 2.41 6.83 -20.99
C HIS A 166 3.64 7.68 -21.28
N ASP A 167 3.53 9.00 -21.23
CA ASP A 167 4.63 9.92 -21.45
C ASP A 167 5.72 9.82 -20.39
N LYS A 168 5.34 9.78 -19.10
CA LYS A 168 6.29 9.63 -17.99
C LYS A 168 7.02 8.29 -18.04
N PHE A 169 6.35 7.19 -18.34
CA PHE A 169 7.01 5.90 -18.52
C PHE A 169 7.88 5.86 -19.79
N SER A 170 7.47 6.52 -20.86
CA SER A 170 8.33 6.67 -22.04
C SER A 170 9.63 7.42 -21.72
N SER A 171 9.56 8.44 -20.86
CA SER A 171 10.74 9.17 -20.37
C SER A 171 11.62 8.29 -19.47
N LEU A 172 11.04 7.47 -18.60
CA LEU A 172 11.77 6.48 -17.79
C LEU A 172 12.50 5.47 -18.68
N LEU A 173 11.88 4.97 -19.75
CA LEU A 173 12.52 4.01 -20.64
C LEU A 173 13.64 4.66 -21.47
N LYS A 174 13.54 5.94 -21.83
CA LYS A 174 14.65 6.70 -22.41
C LYS A 174 15.83 6.82 -21.45
N LEU A 175 15.56 7.07 -20.16
CA LEU A 175 16.57 7.08 -19.11
C LEU A 175 17.27 5.72 -19.00
N TRP A 176 16.51 4.62 -19.01
CA TRP A 176 17.06 3.27 -18.93
C TRP A 176 17.83 2.86 -20.20
N ASP A 177 17.41 3.33 -21.36
CA ASP A 177 18.17 3.16 -22.60
C ASP A 177 19.55 3.85 -22.51
N ARG A 178 19.59 5.06 -21.96
CA ARG A 178 20.83 5.78 -21.70
C ARG A 178 21.69 5.06 -20.65
N LYS A 179 21.09 4.61 -19.54
CA LYS A 179 21.79 3.83 -18.51
C LYS A 179 22.35 2.52 -19.05
N LEU A 180 21.62 1.81 -19.91
CA LEU A 180 22.09 0.60 -20.58
C LEU A 180 23.34 0.88 -21.43
N GLY A 181 23.36 1.95 -22.21
CA GLY A 181 24.52 2.36 -22.98
C GLY A 181 25.74 2.65 -22.11
N LEU A 182 25.56 3.40 -21.02
CA LEU A 182 26.64 3.77 -20.09
C LEU A 182 27.14 2.59 -19.24
N SER A 183 26.26 1.67 -18.86
CA SER A 183 26.64 0.49 -18.06
C SER A 183 27.43 -0.55 -18.84
N GLY A 184 27.42 -0.49 -20.18
CA GLY A 184 28.05 -1.51 -21.03
C GLY A 184 27.43 -2.90 -20.84
N GLY A 185 26.15 -2.98 -20.54
CA GLY A 185 25.41 -4.23 -20.30
C GLY A 185 25.60 -4.83 -18.89
N ARG A 186 26.25 -4.11 -17.97
CA ARG A 186 26.35 -4.50 -16.56
C ARG A 186 25.02 -4.26 -15.82
N PRO A 187 24.71 -5.05 -14.78
CA PRO A 187 23.57 -4.79 -13.93
C PRO A 187 23.67 -3.43 -13.23
N PHE A 188 22.51 -2.78 -12.96
CA PHE A 188 22.40 -1.57 -12.17
C PHE A 188 21.07 -1.54 -11.40
N ASP A 189 21.00 -0.71 -10.36
CA ASP A 189 19.78 -0.55 -9.55
C ASP A 189 18.81 0.42 -10.21
N ILE A 190 17.54 0.02 -10.32
CA ILE A 190 16.44 0.84 -10.86
C ILE A 190 15.40 1.21 -9.81
N ALA A 191 15.63 0.87 -8.54
CA ALA A 191 14.62 1.09 -7.49
C ALA A 191 14.24 2.57 -7.36
N GLN A 192 15.25 3.45 -7.35
CA GLN A 192 15.00 4.89 -7.23
C GLN A 192 14.38 5.48 -8.50
N ASP A 193 14.73 5.00 -9.68
CA ASP A 193 14.14 5.47 -10.94
C ASP A 193 12.63 5.18 -10.99
N ILE A 194 12.21 3.97 -10.58
CA ILE A 194 10.79 3.60 -10.50
C ILE A 194 10.06 4.50 -9.48
N HIS A 195 10.68 4.77 -8.34
CA HIS A 195 10.11 5.66 -7.32
C HIS A 195 9.91 7.08 -7.85
N ASN A 196 10.94 7.64 -8.47
CA ASN A 196 10.92 8.98 -9.04
C ASN A 196 9.89 9.09 -10.16
N SER A 197 9.82 8.08 -11.04
CA SER A 197 8.81 8.04 -12.11
C SER A 197 7.37 7.99 -11.56
N ALA A 198 7.11 7.17 -10.54
CA ALA A 198 5.79 7.12 -9.90
C ALA A 198 5.44 8.44 -9.20
N LEU A 199 6.42 9.14 -8.63
CA LEU A 199 6.21 10.47 -8.06
C LEU A 199 5.90 11.50 -9.15
N ASP A 200 6.64 11.50 -10.26
CA ASP A 200 6.39 12.38 -11.41
C ASP A 200 4.99 12.15 -12.00
N ILE A 201 4.56 10.88 -12.13
CA ILE A 201 3.23 10.50 -12.60
C ILE A 201 2.13 11.07 -11.69
N ILE A 202 2.23 10.85 -10.38
CA ILE A 202 1.16 11.29 -9.47
C ILE A 202 1.14 12.82 -9.31
N LEU A 203 2.28 13.50 -9.40
CA LEU A 203 2.34 14.96 -9.40
C LEU A 203 1.71 15.54 -10.66
N SER A 204 1.98 14.95 -11.84
CA SER A 204 1.32 15.33 -13.09
C SER A 204 -0.19 15.06 -13.03
N ALA A 205 -0.60 13.86 -12.60
CA ALA A 205 -2.03 13.53 -12.45
C ALA A 205 -2.74 14.43 -11.43
N SER A 206 -2.04 14.91 -10.39
CA SER A 206 -2.62 15.77 -9.34
C SER A 206 -2.71 17.23 -9.74
N PHE A 207 -1.67 17.77 -10.37
CA PHE A 207 -1.49 19.21 -10.60
C PHE A 207 -1.35 19.60 -12.08
N GLY A 208 -1.11 18.62 -12.97
CA GLY A 208 -0.83 18.91 -14.39
C GLY A 208 0.58 19.44 -14.61
N ILE A 209 1.57 18.99 -13.84
CA ILE A 209 2.98 19.36 -14.00
C ILE A 209 3.55 18.67 -15.24
N ASP A 210 4.19 19.42 -16.11
CA ASP A 210 4.72 18.92 -17.39
C ASP A 210 5.91 17.96 -17.20
N SER A 211 6.17 17.13 -18.21
CA SER A 211 7.16 16.06 -18.15
C SER A 211 8.60 16.55 -17.98
N GLY A 212 8.95 17.69 -18.58
CA GLY A 212 10.30 18.26 -18.51
C GLY A 212 10.70 18.67 -17.10
N ASP A 213 9.74 18.99 -16.23
CA ASP A 213 9.98 19.47 -14.87
C ASP A 213 10.10 18.33 -13.84
N GLY A 214 9.97 17.06 -14.26
CA GLY A 214 10.03 15.90 -13.40
C GLY A 214 11.46 15.45 -13.06
N GLN A 215 11.58 14.59 -12.03
CA GLN A 215 12.88 14.05 -11.59
C GLN A 215 13.54 13.18 -12.65
N ILE A 216 12.75 12.41 -13.41
CA ILE A 216 13.26 11.56 -14.49
C ILE A 216 13.83 12.41 -15.64
N GLY A 217 13.20 13.54 -15.99
CA GLY A 217 13.72 14.49 -16.99
C GLY A 217 15.08 15.01 -16.59
N ARG A 218 15.25 15.49 -15.36
CA ARG A 218 16.51 15.99 -14.82
C ARG A 218 17.63 14.91 -14.80
N GLN A 219 17.32 13.68 -14.40
CA GLN A 219 18.26 12.58 -14.47
C GLN A 219 18.72 12.29 -15.91
N LEU A 220 17.79 12.33 -16.85
CA LEU A 220 18.10 12.11 -18.26
C LEU A 220 19.02 13.20 -18.82
N GLU A 221 18.76 14.48 -18.54
CA GLU A 221 19.60 15.62 -18.94
C GLU A 221 21.02 15.49 -18.39
N GLU A 222 21.17 15.15 -17.10
CA GLU A 222 22.48 14.97 -16.48
C GLU A 222 23.26 13.81 -17.11
N LEU A 223 22.60 12.68 -17.37
CA LEU A 223 23.25 11.53 -18.00
C LEU A 223 23.57 11.74 -19.50
N GLN A 224 22.86 12.63 -20.19
CA GLN A 224 23.19 12.98 -21.57
C GLN A 224 24.56 13.68 -21.68
N ALA A 225 24.97 14.43 -20.66
CA ALA A 225 26.25 15.10 -20.62
C ALA A 225 27.44 14.15 -20.36
N ARG A 226 27.20 12.91 -19.88
CA ARG A 226 28.23 11.92 -19.59
C ARG A 226 28.56 11.09 -20.85
N THR A 227 29.81 10.97 -21.22
CA THR A 227 30.25 10.29 -22.45
C THR A 227 30.97 8.97 -22.22
N GLU A 228 31.49 8.72 -21.03
CA GLU A 228 32.32 7.55 -20.77
C GLU A 228 31.61 6.47 -19.94
N PRO A 229 31.74 5.17 -20.32
CA PRO A 229 31.35 4.06 -19.46
C PRO A 229 32.24 4.05 -18.21
N GLY A 230 31.66 4.18 -17.03
CA GLY A 230 32.41 4.12 -15.77
C GLY A 230 32.71 2.69 -15.31
N GLY A 231 33.87 2.51 -14.61
CA GLY A 231 34.17 1.36 -13.75
C GLY A 231 34.52 0.03 -14.43
N GLN A 232 35.24 -0.82 -13.68
CA GLN A 232 35.61 -2.19 -14.07
C GLN A 232 34.85 -3.28 -13.32
N ASP A 233 33.95 -2.90 -12.40
CA ASP A 233 33.25 -3.82 -11.52
C ASP A 233 32.04 -4.52 -12.20
N ASP A 234 31.63 -5.65 -11.66
CA ASP A 234 30.52 -6.47 -12.13
C ASP A 234 29.13 -5.77 -12.00
N LEU A 235 29.05 -4.71 -11.21
CA LEU A 235 27.87 -3.87 -10.98
C LEU A 235 28.17 -2.43 -11.40
N PHE A 236 27.23 -1.77 -12.06
CA PHE A 236 27.36 -0.35 -12.39
C PHE A 236 26.53 0.48 -11.41
N GLU A 237 27.18 1.41 -10.73
CA GLU A 237 26.52 2.35 -9.84
C GLU A 237 26.34 3.71 -10.51
N PHE A 238 25.09 4.17 -10.56
CA PHE A 238 24.75 5.53 -10.97
C PHE A 238 24.63 6.42 -9.75
N GLU A 239 25.20 7.62 -9.80
CA GLU A 239 24.97 8.63 -8.77
C GLU A 239 23.52 9.11 -8.82
N ASP A 240 22.89 9.21 -7.65
CA ASP A 240 21.54 9.74 -7.53
C ASP A 240 21.54 11.26 -7.77
N VAL A 241 20.67 11.72 -8.65
CA VAL A 241 20.40 13.15 -8.81
C VAL A 241 19.57 13.63 -7.63
N PRO A 242 19.96 14.72 -6.95
CA PRO A 242 19.22 15.24 -5.81
C PRO A 242 17.74 15.48 -6.17
N ILE A 243 16.86 14.98 -5.31
CA ILE A 243 15.42 15.20 -5.44
C ILE A 243 15.14 16.69 -5.24
N ASP A 244 14.30 17.25 -6.09
CA ASP A 244 13.80 18.61 -5.94
C ASP A 244 13.22 18.87 -4.56
N GLU A 245 13.45 20.06 -4.00
CA GLU A 245 13.03 20.40 -2.64
C GLU A 245 11.51 20.32 -2.47
N GLU A 246 10.72 20.73 -3.47
CA GLU A 246 9.26 20.63 -3.42
C GLU A 246 8.80 19.17 -3.47
N GLN A 247 9.41 18.33 -4.32
CA GLN A 247 9.11 16.90 -4.39
C GLN A 247 9.52 16.17 -3.10
N SER A 248 10.65 16.56 -2.49
CA SER A 248 11.13 15.99 -1.22
C SER A 248 10.16 16.23 -0.06
N CYS A 249 9.29 17.25 -0.16
CA CYS A 249 8.24 17.50 0.82
C CYS A 249 7.24 16.33 0.89
N PHE A 250 6.84 15.79 -0.26
CA PHE A 250 5.85 14.70 -0.32
C PHE A 250 6.42 13.38 0.19
N THR A 251 7.67 13.06 -0.16
CA THR A 251 8.36 11.88 0.37
C THR A 251 8.54 11.98 1.88
N THR A 252 8.92 13.14 2.41
CA THR A 252 9.02 13.38 3.86
C THR A 252 7.69 13.18 4.58
N LEU A 253 6.58 13.62 3.99
CA LEU A 253 5.24 13.46 4.56
C LEU A 253 4.78 11.99 4.51
N ALA A 254 5.03 11.28 3.40
CA ALA A 254 4.75 9.85 3.26
C ALA A 254 5.56 9.02 4.27
N ASP A 255 6.86 9.28 4.40
CA ASP A 255 7.75 8.65 5.38
C ASP A 255 7.25 8.82 6.82
N SER A 256 6.67 9.97 7.14
CA SER A 256 6.08 10.24 8.46
C SER A 256 4.94 9.28 8.79
N VAL A 257 4.15 8.86 7.81
CA VAL A 257 3.12 7.83 8.02
C VAL A 257 3.79 6.48 8.32
N GLY A 258 4.78 6.08 7.53
CA GLY A 258 5.54 4.84 7.76
C GLY A 258 6.22 4.80 9.12
N LEU A 259 6.79 5.93 9.58
CA LEU A 259 7.36 6.06 10.93
C LEU A 259 6.29 5.91 12.01
N SER A 260 5.11 6.50 11.84
CA SER A 260 4.02 6.41 12.81
C SER A 260 3.47 4.99 12.96
N MET A 261 3.44 4.22 11.87
CA MET A 261 3.01 2.81 11.89
C MET A 261 3.91 1.91 12.76
N ARG A 262 5.17 2.31 12.97
CA ARG A 262 6.13 1.60 13.84
C ARG A 262 6.07 2.05 15.30
N SER A 263 5.36 3.13 15.58
CA SER A 263 5.21 3.67 16.92
C SER A 263 4.07 2.96 17.67
N PRO A 264 4.26 2.57 18.92
CA PRO A 264 3.16 2.10 19.76
C PRO A 264 2.15 3.21 20.10
N LEU A 265 2.53 4.47 19.90
CA LEU A 265 1.73 5.66 20.18
C LEU A 265 1.76 6.63 18.98
N PRO A 266 1.11 6.28 17.84
CA PRO A 266 1.19 7.07 16.60
C PRO A 266 0.78 8.53 16.74
N THR A 267 -0.26 8.81 17.52
CA THR A 267 -0.76 10.19 17.74
C THR A 267 0.30 11.07 18.42
N ILE A 268 0.97 10.55 19.44
CA ILE A 268 2.06 11.28 20.15
C ILE A 268 3.24 11.46 19.21
N HIS A 269 3.59 10.41 18.46
CA HIS A 269 4.65 10.49 17.46
C HIS A 269 4.39 11.61 16.46
N HIS A 270 3.21 11.67 15.85
CA HIS A 270 2.85 12.72 14.91
C HIS A 270 2.89 14.11 15.55
N PHE A 271 2.40 14.24 16.77
CA PHE A 271 2.42 15.52 17.48
C PHE A 271 3.86 16.04 17.69
N LEU A 272 4.74 15.17 18.20
CA LEU A 272 6.14 15.54 18.46
C LEU A 272 6.89 15.80 17.14
N TYR A 273 6.80 14.89 16.18
CA TYR A 273 7.52 15.00 14.90
C TYR A 273 7.06 16.22 14.10
N ARG A 274 5.76 16.48 14.06
CA ARG A 274 5.18 17.64 13.37
C ARG A 274 5.65 18.98 13.96
N ASN A 275 5.77 19.06 15.27
CA ASN A 275 6.06 20.34 15.96
C ASN A 275 7.56 20.54 16.21
N LEU A 276 8.33 19.47 16.46
CA LEU A 276 9.75 19.56 16.84
C LEU A 276 10.71 19.37 15.67
N SER A 277 10.36 18.58 14.63
CA SER A 277 11.27 18.31 13.51
C SER A 277 11.36 19.49 12.54
N PRO A 278 12.55 20.10 12.34
CA PRO A 278 12.75 21.12 11.30
C PRO A 278 12.45 20.59 9.89
N LYS A 279 12.82 19.32 9.60
CA LYS A 279 12.54 18.65 8.32
C LYS A 279 11.03 18.61 8.04
N MET A 280 10.23 18.21 9.04
CA MET A 280 8.77 18.14 8.89
C MET A 280 8.13 19.53 8.74
N ARG A 281 8.66 20.55 9.45
CA ARG A 281 8.17 21.94 9.29
C ARG A 281 8.42 22.46 7.89
N ARG A 282 9.64 22.25 7.33
CA ARG A 282 9.98 22.62 5.95
C ARG A 282 9.09 21.88 4.95
N ALA A 283 8.93 20.55 5.10
CA ALA A 283 8.09 19.75 4.22
C ALA A 283 6.64 20.24 4.19
N ARG A 284 6.09 20.65 5.33
CA ARG A 284 4.74 21.21 5.38
C ARG A 284 4.64 22.57 4.71
N ALA A 285 5.62 23.45 4.93
CA ALA A 285 5.66 24.75 4.29
C ALA A 285 5.79 24.63 2.77
N GLY A 286 6.68 23.77 2.26
CA GLY A 286 6.84 23.50 0.83
C GLY A 286 5.58 22.93 0.18
N ARG A 287 4.94 21.93 0.83
CA ARG A 287 3.64 21.40 0.40
C ARG A 287 2.58 22.51 0.31
N ASP A 288 2.50 23.38 1.31
CA ASP A 288 1.50 24.45 1.36
C ASP A 288 1.75 25.51 0.28
N SER A 289 3.03 25.83 0.01
CA SER A 289 3.45 26.73 -1.07
C SER A 289 3.08 26.16 -2.46
N LEU A 290 3.48 24.90 -2.74
CA LEU A 290 3.14 24.25 -4.00
C LEU A 290 1.61 24.22 -4.22
N ARG A 291 0.87 23.80 -3.22
CA ARG A 291 -0.58 23.78 -3.25
C ARG A 291 -1.18 25.12 -3.64
N ASP A 292 -0.78 26.20 -2.94
CA ASP A 292 -1.38 27.51 -3.17
C ASP A 292 -1.07 28.03 -4.58
N ARG A 293 0.13 27.74 -5.11
CA ARG A 293 0.53 28.03 -6.48
C ARG A 293 -0.31 27.24 -7.48
N GLU A 294 -0.47 25.95 -7.28
CA GLU A 294 -1.21 25.10 -8.22
C GLU A 294 -2.72 25.33 -8.17
N ILE A 295 -3.28 25.71 -7.01
CA ILE A 295 -4.68 26.18 -6.93
C ILE A 295 -4.85 27.46 -7.76
N ALA A 296 -3.92 28.41 -7.68
CA ALA A 296 -4.00 29.64 -8.47
C ALA A 296 -3.97 29.34 -9.98
N LYS A 297 -3.06 28.47 -10.43
CA LYS A 297 -3.00 28.02 -11.84
C LYS A 297 -4.27 27.28 -12.29
N SER A 298 -4.84 26.44 -11.42
CA SER A 298 -6.08 25.73 -11.73
C SER A 298 -7.28 26.68 -11.88
N ILE A 299 -7.36 27.71 -11.05
CA ILE A 299 -8.38 28.76 -11.17
C ILE A 299 -8.19 29.52 -12.49
N GLU A 300 -6.96 29.93 -12.83
CA GLU A 300 -6.63 30.62 -14.08
C GLU A 300 -7.01 29.81 -15.34
N ARG A 301 -6.64 28.51 -15.38
CA ARG A 301 -7.04 27.58 -16.47
C ARG A 301 -8.56 27.56 -16.64
N ARG A 302 -9.27 27.53 -15.55
CA ARG A 302 -10.72 27.48 -15.54
C ARG A 302 -11.36 28.80 -16.03
N GLU A 303 -10.88 29.93 -15.53
CA GLU A 303 -11.36 31.27 -15.95
C GLU A 303 -11.08 31.53 -17.44
N SER A 304 -9.99 30.95 -17.96
CA SER A 304 -9.65 31.01 -19.40
C SER A 304 -10.35 29.95 -20.25
N GLY A 305 -11.26 29.13 -19.66
CA GLY A 305 -12.05 28.13 -20.38
C GLY A 305 -11.24 26.93 -20.88
N GLN A 306 -10.05 26.70 -20.33
CA GLN A 306 -9.24 25.53 -20.66
C GLN A 306 -9.85 24.23 -20.10
N PRO A 307 -9.66 23.09 -20.77
CA PRO A 307 -10.17 21.80 -20.28
C PRO A 307 -9.49 21.38 -18.97
N GLN A 308 -10.22 20.60 -18.16
CA GLN A 308 -9.69 19.99 -16.94
C GLN A 308 -8.61 18.96 -17.31
N ARG A 309 -7.40 19.14 -16.81
CA ARG A 309 -6.25 18.27 -17.13
C ARG A 309 -5.72 17.46 -15.93
N CYS A 310 -6.13 17.78 -14.72
CA CYS A 310 -5.58 17.15 -13.51
C CYS A 310 -6.64 16.93 -12.41
N ALA A 311 -6.25 16.20 -11.36
CA ALA A 311 -7.14 15.91 -10.24
C ALA A 311 -7.62 17.19 -9.54
N LEU A 312 -6.73 18.16 -9.35
CA LEU A 312 -7.08 19.44 -8.73
C LEU A 312 -8.17 20.17 -9.50
N ASP A 313 -8.06 20.27 -10.85
CA ASP A 313 -9.08 20.92 -11.69
C ASP A 313 -10.46 20.28 -11.49
N ASN A 314 -10.51 18.92 -11.45
CA ASN A 314 -11.74 18.18 -11.20
C ASN A 314 -12.31 18.42 -9.80
N MET A 315 -11.44 18.45 -8.77
CA MET A 315 -11.87 18.70 -7.40
C MET A 315 -12.44 20.10 -7.21
N LEU A 316 -11.82 21.12 -7.84
CA LEU A 316 -12.34 22.49 -7.79
C LEU A 316 -13.68 22.61 -8.52
N ALA A 317 -13.83 21.99 -9.69
CA ALA A 317 -15.10 21.95 -10.41
C ALA A 317 -16.20 21.23 -9.61
N ARG A 318 -15.85 20.18 -8.90
CA ARG A 318 -16.78 19.46 -8.02
C ARG A 318 -17.16 20.29 -6.79
N GLU A 319 -16.22 21.04 -6.23
CA GLU A 319 -16.51 21.97 -5.12
C GLU A 319 -17.50 23.06 -5.54
N ASP A 320 -17.40 23.59 -6.76
CA ASP A 320 -18.39 24.57 -7.26
C ASP A 320 -19.79 23.96 -7.34
N ALA A 321 -19.90 22.78 -7.94
CA ALA A 321 -21.20 22.11 -8.04
C ALA A 321 -21.82 21.80 -6.67
N ILE A 322 -20.97 21.47 -5.67
CA ILE A 322 -21.41 21.25 -4.29
C ILE A 322 -21.83 22.58 -3.66
N ALA A 323 -21.02 23.64 -3.83
CA ALA A 323 -21.26 24.95 -3.25
C ALA A 323 -22.54 25.59 -3.81
N GLU A 324 -22.77 25.47 -5.11
CA GLU A 324 -24.00 25.92 -5.78
C GLU A 324 -25.23 25.19 -5.20
N LYS A 325 -25.17 23.86 -5.08
CA LYS A 325 -26.24 23.04 -4.50
C LYS A 325 -26.51 23.39 -3.03
N GLU A 326 -25.47 23.75 -2.27
CA GLU A 326 -25.56 24.14 -0.85
C GLU A 326 -25.88 25.65 -0.67
N GLY A 327 -25.97 26.45 -1.74
CA GLY A 327 -26.24 27.89 -1.68
C GLY A 327 -25.13 28.70 -1.03
N ARG A 328 -23.87 28.26 -1.12
CA ARG A 328 -22.68 28.90 -0.53
C ARG A 328 -21.63 29.25 -1.56
N LYS A 329 -20.65 30.07 -1.20
CA LYS A 329 -19.48 30.30 -2.04
C LYS A 329 -18.54 29.07 -2.00
N PRO A 330 -17.86 28.74 -3.13
CA PRO A 330 -16.83 27.69 -3.16
C PRO A 330 -15.67 27.99 -2.19
N ASN A 331 -15.13 26.94 -1.57
CA ASN A 331 -13.95 27.03 -0.69
C ASN A 331 -12.85 26.11 -1.20
N TYR A 332 -12.07 26.57 -2.16
CA TYR A 332 -10.98 25.83 -2.80
C TYR A 332 -9.79 25.51 -1.85
N ARG A 333 -9.71 26.22 -0.71
CA ARG A 333 -8.69 25.99 0.34
C ARG A 333 -9.24 25.27 1.56
N SER A 334 -10.37 24.56 1.40
CA SER A 334 -10.94 23.77 2.49
C SER A 334 -9.99 22.65 2.94
N GLN A 335 -10.01 22.34 4.25
CA GLN A 335 -9.20 21.22 4.79
C GLN A 335 -9.52 19.89 4.09
N THR A 336 -10.76 19.71 3.63
CA THR A 336 -11.18 18.50 2.90
C THR A 336 -10.44 18.37 1.57
N ILE A 337 -10.46 19.40 0.70
CA ILE A 337 -9.72 19.41 -0.58
C ILE A 337 -8.25 19.14 -0.31
N MET A 338 -7.67 19.81 0.67
CA MET A 338 -6.27 19.67 1.03
C MET A 338 -5.91 18.23 1.41
N SER A 339 -6.73 17.61 2.26
CA SER A 339 -6.46 16.27 2.77
C SER A 339 -6.72 15.19 1.72
N GLU A 340 -7.76 15.33 0.91
CA GLU A 340 -8.05 14.39 -0.16
C GLU A 340 -6.97 14.43 -1.26
N LEU A 341 -6.52 15.62 -1.66
CA LEU A 341 -5.44 15.78 -2.63
C LEU A 341 -4.11 15.23 -2.09
N MET A 342 -3.77 15.52 -0.84
CA MET A 342 -2.56 14.98 -0.20
C MET A 342 -2.62 13.46 -0.04
N GLY A 343 -3.79 12.91 0.28
CA GLY A 343 -4.00 11.47 0.35
C GLY A 343 -3.84 10.80 -1.01
N TYR A 344 -4.32 11.44 -2.07
CA TYR A 344 -4.16 10.98 -3.45
C TYR A 344 -2.67 10.92 -3.85
N LEU A 345 -1.90 11.96 -3.54
CA LEU A 345 -0.45 12.03 -3.76
C LEU A 345 0.31 10.93 -3.00
N VAL A 346 0.13 10.85 -1.68
CA VAL A 346 0.86 9.89 -0.83
C VAL A 346 0.53 8.44 -1.19
N ALA A 347 -0.75 8.16 -1.45
CA ALA A 347 -1.17 6.80 -1.78
C ALA A 347 -0.76 6.38 -3.19
N GLY A 348 -0.74 7.30 -4.15
CA GLY A 348 -0.53 6.98 -5.56
C GLY A 348 0.91 6.55 -5.88
N HIS A 349 1.93 7.28 -5.40
CA HIS A 349 3.30 6.96 -5.80
C HIS A 349 3.91 5.77 -5.05
N GLU A 350 3.76 5.70 -3.72
CA GLU A 350 4.41 4.67 -2.90
C GLU A 350 3.92 3.26 -3.23
N THR A 351 2.63 3.11 -3.46
CA THR A 351 2.04 1.78 -3.67
C THR A 351 2.36 1.22 -5.04
N THR A 352 2.18 2.01 -6.10
CA THR A 352 2.45 1.57 -7.47
C THR A 352 3.95 1.33 -7.68
N SER A 353 4.82 2.24 -7.19
CA SER A 353 6.26 2.03 -7.27
C SER A 353 6.70 0.73 -6.57
N ALA A 354 6.13 0.40 -5.41
CA ALA A 354 6.44 -0.84 -4.71
C ALA A 354 6.02 -2.09 -5.52
N VAL A 355 4.83 -2.08 -6.15
CA VAL A 355 4.39 -3.17 -7.03
C VAL A 355 5.32 -3.33 -8.22
N LEU A 356 5.70 -2.24 -8.88
CA LEU A 356 6.60 -2.27 -10.03
C LEU A 356 8.00 -2.76 -9.65
N ARG A 357 8.56 -2.29 -8.54
CA ARG A 357 9.85 -2.74 -8.02
C ARG A 357 9.87 -4.25 -7.76
N TRP A 358 8.87 -4.77 -7.05
CA TRP A 358 8.74 -6.22 -6.83
C TRP A 358 8.49 -6.96 -8.13
N GLY A 359 7.62 -6.45 -9.00
CA GLY A 359 7.34 -7.03 -10.30
C GLY A 359 8.58 -7.20 -11.16
N MET A 360 9.46 -6.19 -11.21
CA MET A 360 10.72 -6.27 -11.95
C MET A 360 11.64 -7.38 -11.40
N LYS A 361 11.72 -7.56 -10.07
CA LYS A 361 12.48 -8.68 -9.47
C LYS A 361 11.90 -10.04 -9.86
N TYR A 362 10.58 -10.21 -9.71
CA TYR A 362 9.92 -11.48 -10.06
C TYR A 362 10.03 -11.80 -11.55
N LEU A 363 9.88 -10.79 -12.41
CA LEU A 363 10.02 -10.96 -13.84
C LEU A 363 11.48 -11.25 -14.23
N THR A 364 12.48 -10.64 -13.57
CA THR A 364 13.91 -10.97 -13.77
C THR A 364 14.17 -12.45 -13.47
N ALA A 365 13.58 -13.00 -12.43
CA ALA A 365 13.74 -14.40 -12.06
C ALA A 365 12.95 -15.37 -12.97
N ASN A 366 11.93 -14.89 -13.71
CA ASN A 366 11.00 -15.75 -14.47
C ASN A 366 11.06 -15.48 -15.98
N GLN A 367 12.15 -15.97 -16.64
CA GLN A 367 12.41 -15.75 -18.06
C GLN A 367 11.28 -16.27 -18.97
N ARG A 368 10.68 -17.43 -18.65
CA ARG A 368 9.53 -17.98 -19.36
C ARG A 368 8.33 -17.01 -19.37
N VAL A 369 8.03 -16.42 -18.22
CA VAL A 369 6.92 -15.47 -18.10
C VAL A 369 7.16 -14.22 -18.93
N GLN A 370 8.39 -13.69 -18.95
CA GLN A 370 8.74 -12.55 -19.79
C GLN A 370 8.51 -12.84 -21.28
N LEU A 371 8.94 -14.03 -21.75
CA LEU A 371 8.78 -14.45 -23.15
C LEU A 371 7.30 -14.52 -23.55
N LEU A 372 6.47 -15.15 -22.70
CA LEU A 372 5.03 -15.30 -22.95
C LEU A 372 4.33 -13.93 -22.89
N LEU A 373 4.68 -13.09 -21.92
CA LEU A 373 4.12 -11.76 -21.77
C LEU A 373 4.44 -10.88 -22.98
N ARG A 374 5.69 -10.86 -23.43
CA ARG A 374 6.10 -10.14 -24.63
C ARG A 374 5.31 -10.63 -25.86
N LYS A 375 5.24 -11.94 -26.06
CA LYS A 375 4.49 -12.53 -27.18
C LYS A 375 3.02 -12.10 -27.15
N ALA A 376 2.38 -12.12 -25.98
CA ALA A 376 1.00 -11.69 -25.82
C ALA A 376 0.81 -10.20 -26.13
N ILE A 377 1.74 -9.34 -25.66
CA ILE A 377 1.73 -7.91 -25.96
C ILE A 377 1.88 -7.64 -27.47
N MET A 378 2.88 -8.26 -28.14
CA MET A 378 3.09 -8.06 -29.57
C MET A 378 1.91 -8.52 -30.41
N ASN A 379 1.32 -9.66 -30.08
CA ASN A 379 0.15 -10.20 -30.78
C ASN A 379 -1.09 -9.30 -30.64
N ALA A 380 -1.25 -8.65 -29.49
CA ALA A 380 -2.40 -7.78 -29.21
C ALA A 380 -2.26 -6.37 -29.88
N HIS A 381 -1.07 -6.03 -30.39
CA HIS A 381 -0.81 -4.75 -31.05
C HIS A 381 -0.25 -4.94 -32.48
N PRO A 382 -0.99 -5.61 -33.39
CA PRO A 382 -0.46 -5.99 -34.71
C PRO A 382 -0.11 -4.78 -35.57
N GLN A 383 -0.86 -3.70 -35.47
CA GLN A 383 -0.56 -2.47 -36.24
C GLN A 383 0.72 -1.80 -35.75
N ALA A 384 0.90 -1.65 -34.44
CA ALA A 384 2.14 -1.08 -33.87
C ALA A 384 3.37 -1.94 -34.23
N THR A 385 3.20 -3.28 -34.22
CA THR A 385 4.24 -4.24 -34.64
C THR A 385 4.59 -4.07 -36.11
N LYS A 386 3.59 -3.97 -36.99
CA LYS A 386 3.80 -3.78 -38.44
C LYS A 386 4.49 -2.44 -38.75
N ASP A 387 4.09 -1.39 -38.05
CA ASP A 387 4.64 -0.05 -38.25
C ASP A 387 5.99 0.17 -37.53
N ASN A 388 6.49 -0.84 -36.83
CA ASN A 388 7.70 -0.79 -36.00
C ASN A 388 7.73 0.43 -35.05
N ARG A 389 6.61 0.68 -34.39
CA ARG A 389 6.44 1.77 -33.42
C ARG A 389 5.89 1.27 -32.09
N VAL A 390 6.08 2.05 -31.05
CA VAL A 390 5.48 1.79 -29.74
C VAL A 390 3.95 1.94 -29.83
N PRO A 391 3.17 1.09 -29.16
CA PRO A 391 1.72 1.25 -29.09
C PRO A 391 1.33 2.57 -28.41
N THR A 392 0.31 3.22 -28.95
CA THR A 392 -0.27 4.43 -28.36
C THR A 392 -1.02 4.11 -27.06
N THR A 393 -1.27 5.11 -26.24
CA THR A 393 -2.09 4.99 -25.03
C THR A 393 -3.45 4.34 -25.32
N GLU A 394 -4.10 4.77 -26.40
CA GLU A 394 -5.41 4.26 -26.79
C GLU A 394 -5.36 2.78 -27.19
N GLU A 395 -4.34 2.36 -27.94
CA GLU A 395 -4.12 0.96 -28.32
C GLU A 395 -3.90 0.10 -27.07
N ILE A 396 -3.07 0.56 -26.11
CA ILE A 396 -2.80 -0.16 -24.85
C ILE A 396 -4.08 -0.32 -24.02
N LEU A 397 -4.89 0.73 -23.92
CA LEU A 397 -6.12 0.70 -23.11
C LEU A 397 -7.22 -0.17 -23.73
N LYS A 398 -7.29 -0.26 -25.06
CA LYS A 398 -8.29 -1.08 -25.79
C LYS A 398 -7.90 -2.53 -25.93
N ALA A 399 -6.61 -2.86 -25.88
CA ALA A 399 -6.13 -4.22 -26.09
C ALA A 399 -6.62 -5.16 -24.98
N HIS A 400 -7.16 -6.30 -25.37
CA HIS A 400 -7.49 -7.40 -24.46
C HIS A 400 -6.32 -8.38 -24.41
N ILE A 401 -5.65 -8.48 -23.27
CA ILE A 401 -4.43 -9.29 -23.10
C ILE A 401 -4.54 -10.10 -21.80
N PRO A 402 -5.26 -11.24 -21.80
CA PRO A 402 -5.50 -12.04 -20.60
C PRO A 402 -4.22 -12.42 -19.85
N TYR A 403 -3.13 -12.71 -20.58
CA TYR A 403 -1.86 -13.08 -19.96
C TYR A 403 -1.20 -11.89 -19.24
N LEU A 404 -1.32 -10.66 -19.77
CA LEU A 404 -0.84 -9.45 -19.10
C LEU A 404 -1.62 -9.21 -17.80
N ASP A 405 -2.95 -9.35 -17.85
CA ASP A 405 -3.80 -9.16 -16.68
C ASP A 405 -3.49 -10.22 -15.61
N ALA A 406 -3.22 -11.47 -16.02
CA ALA A 406 -2.77 -12.53 -15.13
C ALA A 406 -1.40 -12.25 -14.49
N VAL A 407 -0.45 -11.72 -15.26
CA VAL A 407 0.87 -11.28 -14.74
C VAL A 407 0.70 -10.17 -13.70
N VAL A 408 -0.18 -9.20 -13.95
CA VAL A 408 -0.48 -8.11 -13.01
C VAL A 408 -1.03 -8.65 -11.69
N GLU A 409 -2.00 -9.56 -11.72
CA GLU A 409 -2.54 -10.15 -10.48
C GLU A 409 -1.49 -10.96 -9.71
N GLU A 410 -0.63 -11.70 -10.41
CA GLU A 410 0.44 -12.45 -9.76
C GLU A 410 1.51 -11.51 -9.16
N MET A 411 1.84 -10.40 -9.84
CA MET A 411 2.68 -9.35 -9.26
C MET A 411 2.06 -8.77 -7.99
N LEU A 412 0.76 -8.49 -7.99
CA LEU A 412 0.04 -7.96 -6.84
C LEU A 412 0.01 -8.96 -5.68
N ARG A 413 -0.19 -10.25 -5.95
CA ARG A 413 -0.16 -11.32 -4.95
C ARG A 413 1.21 -11.41 -4.27
N HIS A 414 2.28 -11.41 -5.03
CA HIS A 414 3.65 -11.54 -4.52
C HIS A 414 4.18 -10.25 -3.89
N SER A 415 3.84 -9.07 -4.41
CA SER A 415 4.33 -7.80 -3.86
C SER A 415 3.82 -7.51 -2.46
N ARG A 416 2.58 -7.91 -2.13
CA ARG A 416 2.01 -7.77 -0.77
C ARG A 416 2.24 -6.38 -0.17
N VAL A 417 2.01 -5.35 -0.98
CA VAL A 417 2.34 -3.95 -0.65
C VAL A 417 1.70 -3.49 0.66
N ALA A 418 0.43 -3.90 0.89
CA ALA A 418 -0.30 -3.66 2.13
C ALA A 418 -0.80 -4.99 2.71
N PRO A 419 0.04 -5.72 3.48
CA PRO A 419 -0.25 -7.10 3.88
C PRO A 419 -1.37 -7.23 4.91
N VAL A 420 -1.78 -6.16 5.58
CA VAL A 420 -2.82 -6.18 6.62
C VAL A 420 -3.84 -5.07 6.39
N THR A 421 -5.12 -5.44 6.40
CA THR A 421 -6.23 -4.50 6.39
C THR A 421 -6.91 -4.48 7.76
N LEU A 422 -7.11 -3.30 8.35
CA LEU A 422 -7.66 -3.17 9.70
C LEU A 422 -9.13 -2.71 9.69
N ARG A 423 -9.92 -3.32 10.57
CA ARG A 423 -11.27 -2.91 10.97
C ARG A 423 -11.37 -2.85 12.48
N GLN A 424 -12.47 -2.35 12.99
CA GLN A 424 -12.80 -2.36 14.42
C GLN A 424 -14.25 -2.80 14.59
N ALA A 425 -14.49 -3.71 15.54
CA ALA A 425 -15.83 -4.11 15.91
C ALA A 425 -16.60 -2.92 16.51
N THR A 426 -17.78 -2.61 15.98
CA THR A 426 -18.67 -1.52 16.43
C THR A 426 -19.65 -1.97 17.49
N THR A 427 -19.89 -3.26 17.54
CA THR A 427 -20.76 -3.96 18.51
C THR A 427 -20.07 -5.24 18.96
N ASP A 428 -20.58 -5.87 20.01
CA ASP A 428 -20.24 -7.25 20.32
C ASP A 428 -20.72 -8.14 19.18
N THR A 429 -19.85 -9.05 18.73
CA THR A 429 -20.10 -9.89 17.55
C THR A 429 -19.33 -11.21 17.62
N GLN A 430 -19.34 -11.99 16.54
CA GLN A 430 -18.60 -13.24 16.42
C GLN A 430 -17.83 -13.31 15.09
N ILE A 431 -16.68 -13.99 15.12
CA ILE A 431 -15.90 -14.37 13.92
C ILE A 431 -15.53 -15.86 14.08
N LEU A 432 -15.90 -16.68 13.11
CA LEU A 432 -15.66 -18.13 13.13
C LEU A 432 -16.06 -18.80 14.45
N GLY A 433 -17.24 -18.42 14.99
CA GLY A 433 -17.77 -18.92 16.25
C GLY A 433 -17.06 -18.42 17.51
N ARG A 434 -16.17 -17.43 17.42
CA ARG A 434 -15.48 -16.82 18.56
C ARG A 434 -16.08 -15.45 18.86
N PHE A 435 -16.35 -15.19 20.14
CA PHE A 435 -16.86 -13.88 20.59
C PHE A 435 -15.81 -12.79 20.40
N ILE A 436 -16.21 -11.66 19.83
CA ILE A 436 -15.39 -10.48 19.57
C ILE A 436 -16.05 -9.28 20.27
N PRO A 437 -15.46 -8.76 21.35
CA PRO A 437 -15.99 -7.61 22.06
C PRO A 437 -16.00 -6.35 21.17
N LYS A 438 -16.97 -5.48 21.38
CA LYS A 438 -16.98 -4.13 20.82
C LYS A 438 -15.67 -3.41 21.08
N GLY A 439 -15.16 -2.70 20.07
CA GLY A 439 -13.91 -1.96 20.16
C GLY A 439 -12.67 -2.77 19.79
N THR A 440 -12.80 -4.11 19.61
CA THR A 440 -11.67 -4.96 19.17
C THR A 440 -11.20 -4.56 17.77
N THR A 441 -9.90 -4.33 17.62
CA THR A 441 -9.28 -4.17 16.30
C THR A 441 -9.13 -5.54 15.65
N VAL A 442 -9.64 -5.68 14.42
CA VAL A 442 -9.56 -6.91 13.63
C VAL A 442 -8.71 -6.66 12.39
N GLY A 443 -7.69 -7.49 12.18
CA GLY A 443 -6.79 -7.45 11.03
C GLY A 443 -7.02 -8.63 10.09
N PHE A 444 -7.09 -8.36 8.79
CA PHE A 444 -7.20 -9.37 7.74
C PHE A 444 -5.86 -9.48 7.04
N LEU A 445 -5.32 -10.70 7.00
CA LEU A 445 -3.99 -10.99 6.48
C LEU A 445 -4.05 -11.28 4.98
N GLY A 446 -3.49 -10.40 4.17
CA GLY A 446 -3.37 -10.58 2.72
C GLY A 446 -2.10 -11.34 2.29
N ASN A 447 -1.25 -11.76 3.24
CA ASN A 447 -0.01 -12.50 2.99
C ASN A 447 0.13 -13.76 3.85
N GLY A 448 -0.92 -14.13 4.56
CA GLY A 448 -0.94 -15.28 5.47
C GLY A 448 -1.43 -16.58 4.82
N PRO A 449 -1.92 -17.50 5.67
CA PRO A 449 -2.53 -18.75 5.21
C PRO A 449 -3.62 -18.54 4.15
N GLY A 450 -3.62 -19.43 3.17
CA GLY A 450 -4.55 -19.39 2.03
C GLY A 450 -4.16 -18.41 0.91
N VAL A 451 -3.06 -17.65 1.05
CA VAL A 451 -2.56 -16.73 0.01
C VAL A 451 -1.09 -17.00 -0.31
N MET A 452 -0.22 -17.01 0.70
CA MET A 452 1.23 -17.25 0.56
C MET A 452 1.73 -18.42 1.41
N MET A 453 0.88 -18.96 2.25
CA MET A 453 1.12 -20.14 3.10
C MET A 453 -0.04 -21.10 2.94
N PRO A 454 0.13 -22.41 3.26
CA PRO A 454 -0.96 -23.36 3.26
C PRO A 454 -2.16 -22.87 4.05
N SER A 455 -3.36 -23.18 3.57
CA SER A 455 -4.60 -22.77 4.24
C SER A 455 -4.78 -23.53 5.56
N ILE A 456 -5.36 -22.85 6.56
CA ILE A 456 -5.71 -23.48 7.82
C ILE A 456 -7.18 -23.96 7.73
N PRO A 457 -7.45 -25.23 7.99
CA PRO A 457 -8.82 -25.76 7.93
C PRO A 457 -9.78 -25.04 8.87
N VAL A 458 -10.96 -24.70 8.36
CA VAL A 458 -12.04 -24.06 9.12
C VAL A 458 -13.28 -24.94 9.05
N ASN A 459 -13.89 -25.24 10.22
CA ASN A 459 -15.17 -25.94 10.25
C ASN A 459 -16.25 -25.08 9.55
N SER A 460 -16.87 -25.64 8.51
CA SER A 460 -17.89 -24.98 7.70
C SER A 460 -19.10 -24.49 8.52
N GLU A 461 -19.48 -25.18 9.59
CA GLU A 461 -20.58 -24.78 10.47
C GLU A 461 -20.33 -23.43 11.21
N LYS A 462 -19.07 -23.01 11.29
CA LYS A 462 -18.68 -21.73 11.92
C LYS A 462 -18.62 -20.57 10.93
N ARG A 463 -18.80 -20.84 9.64
CA ARG A 463 -18.80 -19.82 8.59
C ARG A 463 -20.19 -19.21 8.42
N SER A 464 -20.23 -17.96 7.95
CA SER A 464 -21.47 -17.39 7.45
C SER A 464 -21.90 -18.06 6.13
N GLU A 465 -23.21 -18.07 5.85
CA GLU A 465 -23.74 -18.55 4.56
C GLU A 465 -23.08 -17.84 3.37
N ALA A 466 -22.80 -16.55 3.53
CA ALA A 466 -22.18 -15.77 2.48
C ALA A 466 -20.72 -16.15 2.24
N ALA A 467 -19.98 -16.54 3.28
CA ALA A 467 -18.61 -17.06 3.14
C ALA A 467 -18.62 -18.42 2.43
N LEU A 468 -19.58 -19.30 2.76
CA LEU A 468 -19.77 -20.59 2.09
C LEU A 468 -20.08 -20.41 0.61
N ALA A 469 -21.05 -19.56 0.26
CA ALA A 469 -21.38 -19.26 -1.14
C ALA A 469 -20.21 -18.64 -1.93
N HIS A 470 -19.31 -17.93 -1.25
CA HIS A 470 -18.09 -17.41 -1.89
C HIS A 470 -17.09 -18.52 -2.16
N MET A 471 -16.95 -19.50 -1.27
CA MET A 471 -16.06 -20.66 -1.45
C MET A 471 -16.44 -21.52 -2.67
N GLU A 472 -17.73 -21.59 -3.04
CA GLU A 472 -18.17 -22.31 -4.22
C GLU A 472 -17.67 -21.72 -5.54
N ARG A 473 -17.33 -20.41 -5.55
CA ARG A 473 -16.93 -19.66 -6.75
C ARG A 473 -15.43 -19.41 -6.83
N THR A 474 -14.75 -19.37 -5.68
CA THR A 474 -13.35 -18.99 -5.59
C THR A 474 -12.54 -20.16 -5.09
N GLN A 475 -11.61 -20.63 -5.91
CA GLN A 475 -10.71 -21.74 -5.56
C GLN A 475 -9.53 -21.22 -4.73
N LEU A 476 -9.11 -21.95 -3.72
CA LEU A 476 -7.85 -21.66 -3.03
C LEU A 476 -6.66 -21.94 -3.96
N PHE A 477 -5.52 -21.36 -3.63
CA PHE A 477 -4.27 -21.65 -4.34
C PHE A 477 -3.79 -23.07 -4.04
N ASP A 478 -3.12 -23.67 -5.02
CA ASP A 478 -2.47 -24.96 -4.84
C ASP A 478 -1.28 -24.80 -3.89
N GLU A 479 -1.19 -25.65 -2.88
CA GLU A 479 -0.21 -25.49 -1.80
C GLU A 479 1.24 -25.73 -2.27
N GLU A 480 1.41 -26.57 -3.30
CA GLU A 480 2.71 -26.95 -3.84
C GLU A 480 3.43 -25.80 -4.58
N ASP A 481 2.67 -24.82 -5.10
CA ASP A 481 3.23 -23.73 -5.92
C ASP A 481 3.02 -22.32 -5.35
N LEU A 482 2.60 -22.21 -4.08
CA LEU A 482 2.32 -20.92 -3.43
C LEU A 482 3.47 -19.91 -3.51
N ALA A 483 4.70 -20.37 -3.38
CA ALA A 483 5.89 -19.53 -3.46
C ALA A 483 6.31 -19.21 -4.90
N GLN A 484 5.77 -19.90 -5.91
CA GLN A 484 6.14 -19.73 -7.29
C GLN A 484 5.35 -18.59 -7.94
N PHE A 485 6.01 -17.90 -8.89
CA PHE A 485 5.38 -16.85 -9.70
C PHE A 485 4.73 -17.48 -10.94
N VAL A 486 3.46 -17.80 -10.86
CA VAL A 486 2.68 -18.55 -11.88
C VAL A 486 1.45 -17.75 -12.32
N PRO A 487 1.56 -16.86 -13.32
CA PRO A 487 0.42 -16.07 -13.81
C PRO A 487 -0.74 -16.92 -14.32
N GLU A 488 -0.46 -18.11 -14.84
CA GLU A 488 -1.46 -19.01 -15.42
C GLU A 488 -2.57 -19.43 -14.45
N ARG A 489 -2.34 -19.33 -13.14
CA ARG A 489 -3.36 -19.60 -12.11
C ARG A 489 -4.58 -18.67 -12.16
N TRP A 490 -4.44 -17.51 -12.81
CA TRP A 490 -5.49 -16.50 -13.01
C TRP A 490 -6.22 -16.66 -14.35
N LEU A 491 -5.85 -17.67 -15.14
CA LEU A 491 -6.46 -17.94 -16.43
C LEU A 491 -7.44 -19.11 -16.33
N THR A 492 -8.46 -19.05 -17.18
CA THR A 492 -9.47 -20.11 -17.32
C THR A 492 -9.75 -20.30 -18.80
N THR A 493 -10.01 -21.55 -19.21
CA THR A 493 -10.47 -21.86 -20.57
C THR A 493 -11.98 -21.85 -20.58
N THR A 494 -12.57 -21.10 -21.50
CA THR A 494 -14.01 -21.03 -21.76
C THR A 494 -14.24 -21.34 -23.21
N VAL A 495 -15.47 -21.70 -23.54
CA VAL A 495 -15.89 -21.90 -24.95
C VAL A 495 -16.63 -20.64 -25.40
N ASN A 496 -16.15 -19.98 -26.45
CA ASN A 496 -16.77 -18.78 -27.02
C ASN A 496 -18.10 -19.12 -27.74
N GLY A 497 -18.81 -18.08 -28.20
CA GLY A 497 -20.08 -18.24 -28.91
C GLY A 497 -19.98 -19.01 -30.24
N GLU A 498 -18.78 -19.22 -30.76
CA GLU A 498 -18.47 -19.96 -32.01
C GLU A 498 -18.04 -21.41 -31.74
N GLY A 499 -18.00 -21.82 -30.45
CA GLY A 499 -17.63 -23.19 -30.05
C GLY A 499 -16.10 -23.40 -29.93
N GLU A 500 -15.30 -22.37 -30.00
CA GLU A 500 -13.84 -22.43 -29.87
C GLU A 500 -13.39 -22.22 -28.43
N GLU A 501 -12.31 -22.90 -28.03
CA GLU A 501 -11.69 -22.69 -26.74
C GLU A 501 -10.95 -21.34 -26.69
N GLU A 502 -11.31 -20.52 -25.74
CA GLU A 502 -10.67 -19.23 -25.49
C GLU A 502 -10.11 -19.18 -24.07
N THR A 503 -8.87 -18.69 -23.93
CA THR A 503 -8.26 -18.41 -22.62
C THR A 503 -8.64 -17.02 -22.16
N VAL A 504 -9.35 -16.94 -21.04
CA VAL A 504 -9.79 -15.68 -20.44
C VAL A 504 -9.15 -15.47 -19.08
N PHE A 505 -8.98 -14.22 -18.71
CA PHE A 505 -8.53 -13.81 -17.37
C PHE A 505 -9.73 -13.78 -16.42
N ASP A 506 -9.60 -14.45 -15.26
CA ASP A 506 -10.62 -14.49 -14.22
C ASP A 506 -10.05 -14.03 -12.86
N PRO A 507 -10.24 -12.73 -12.50
CA PRO A 507 -9.74 -12.18 -11.24
C PRO A 507 -10.48 -12.71 -10.00
N GLN A 508 -11.63 -13.41 -10.16
CA GLN A 508 -12.40 -13.97 -9.07
C GLN A 508 -12.07 -15.43 -8.80
N LYS A 509 -11.31 -16.06 -9.71
CA LYS A 509 -10.93 -17.48 -9.61
C LYS A 509 -10.14 -17.78 -8.33
N ARG A 510 -9.34 -16.83 -7.86
CA ARG A 510 -8.44 -17.01 -6.71
C ARG A 510 -8.61 -15.89 -5.67
N PRO A 511 -8.27 -16.14 -4.40
CA PRO A 511 -8.28 -15.10 -3.36
C PRO A 511 -7.39 -13.91 -3.70
N SER A 512 -7.93 -12.69 -3.70
CA SER A 512 -7.16 -11.46 -3.88
C SER A 512 -7.62 -10.38 -2.90
N GLN A 513 -6.68 -9.87 -2.11
CA GLN A 513 -6.89 -8.76 -1.18
C GLN A 513 -5.93 -7.59 -1.45
N ALA A 514 -5.22 -7.59 -2.58
CA ALA A 514 -4.20 -6.60 -2.91
C ALA A 514 -4.72 -5.15 -2.80
N PHE A 515 -5.98 -4.92 -3.17
CA PHE A 515 -6.64 -3.61 -3.08
C PHE A 515 -7.64 -3.51 -1.92
N GLY A 516 -7.63 -4.46 -0.99
CA GLY A 516 -8.67 -4.56 0.03
C GLY A 516 -10.04 -4.91 -0.55
N LEU A 517 -11.06 -5.01 0.32
CA LEU A 517 -12.38 -5.52 -0.05
C LEU A 517 -13.49 -4.55 0.38
N GLY A 518 -14.58 -4.57 -0.37
CA GLY A 518 -15.82 -3.84 -0.09
C GLY A 518 -15.70 -2.30 -0.23
N PRO A 519 -16.60 -1.53 0.39
CA PRO A 519 -16.66 -0.06 0.25
C PRO A 519 -15.42 0.67 0.74
N ARG A 520 -14.56 -0.02 1.47
CA ARG A 520 -13.27 0.46 1.98
C ARG A 520 -12.07 -0.04 1.17
N GLY A 521 -12.31 -0.72 0.07
CA GLY A 521 -11.29 -1.07 -0.90
C GLY A 521 -10.57 0.17 -1.44
N CYS A 522 -9.43 -0.06 -2.09
CA CYS A 522 -8.59 1.00 -2.65
C CYS A 522 -9.39 1.86 -3.63
N PHE A 523 -9.36 3.18 -3.41
CA PHE A 523 -9.98 4.14 -4.31
C PHE A 523 -9.25 4.17 -5.66
N GLY A 524 -7.90 4.14 -5.65
CA GLY A 524 -7.04 4.21 -6.84
C GLY A 524 -6.89 2.91 -7.62
N LYS A 525 -7.66 1.85 -7.32
CA LYS A 525 -7.51 0.52 -7.96
C LYS A 525 -7.43 0.60 -9.49
N LYS A 526 -8.36 1.33 -10.13
CA LYS A 526 -8.41 1.46 -11.58
C LYS A 526 -7.17 2.17 -12.16
N LEU A 527 -6.72 3.23 -11.48
CA LEU A 527 -5.52 3.97 -11.87
C LEU A 527 -4.28 3.05 -11.81
N ALA A 528 -4.11 2.32 -10.71
CA ALA A 528 -2.98 1.40 -10.53
C ALA A 528 -2.92 0.31 -11.62
N TYR A 529 -4.05 -0.26 -12.02
CA TYR A 529 -4.08 -1.22 -13.13
C TYR A 529 -3.66 -0.58 -14.46
N ILE A 530 -4.10 0.64 -14.74
CA ILE A 530 -3.70 1.40 -15.93
C ILE A 530 -2.19 1.66 -15.91
N GLU A 531 -1.65 2.12 -14.79
CA GLU A 531 -0.22 2.39 -14.62
C GLU A 531 0.63 1.12 -14.86
N ILE A 532 0.31 0.02 -14.18
CA ILE A 532 1.06 -1.23 -14.31
C ILE A 532 0.95 -1.78 -15.74
N ARG A 533 -0.25 -1.72 -16.35
CA ARG A 533 -0.49 -2.17 -17.72
C ARG A 533 0.32 -1.38 -18.74
N ILE A 534 0.31 -0.05 -18.66
CA ILE A 534 1.09 0.83 -19.55
C ILE A 534 2.58 0.55 -19.36
N PHE A 535 3.06 0.51 -18.12
CA PHE A 535 4.47 0.24 -17.82
C PHE A 535 4.94 -1.09 -18.43
N LEU A 536 4.24 -2.19 -18.16
CA LEU A 536 4.63 -3.52 -18.66
C LEU A 536 4.59 -3.59 -20.18
N THR A 537 3.57 -2.97 -20.82
CA THR A 537 3.46 -2.94 -22.28
C THR A 537 4.65 -2.20 -22.89
N LEU A 538 4.94 -0.99 -22.42
CA LEU A 538 6.05 -0.19 -22.92
C LEU A 538 7.42 -0.84 -22.66
N PHE A 539 7.59 -1.39 -21.45
CA PHE A 539 8.84 -2.02 -21.06
C PHE A 539 9.15 -3.25 -21.94
N PHE A 540 8.23 -4.21 -22.01
CA PHE A 540 8.42 -5.44 -22.80
C PHE A 540 8.31 -5.22 -24.31
N TRP A 541 7.93 -4.03 -24.74
CA TRP A 541 8.07 -3.63 -26.14
C TRP A 541 9.52 -3.42 -26.54
N GLY A 542 10.31 -2.73 -25.72
CA GLY A 542 11.67 -2.31 -26.05
C GLY A 542 12.80 -3.06 -25.34
N PHE A 543 12.50 -3.73 -24.21
CA PHE A 543 13.49 -4.32 -23.33
C PHE A 543 13.12 -5.74 -22.89
N LYS A 544 14.15 -6.47 -22.47
CA LYS A 544 14.07 -7.71 -21.70
C LYS A 544 14.98 -7.63 -20.48
N LEU A 545 14.68 -8.42 -19.47
CA LEU A 545 15.51 -8.60 -18.28
C LEU A 545 16.32 -9.88 -18.43
N GLU A 546 17.63 -9.78 -18.34
CA GLU A 546 18.51 -10.94 -18.25
C GLU A 546 18.69 -11.35 -16.77
N PRO A 547 18.98 -12.62 -16.48
CA PRO A 547 19.25 -13.06 -15.12
C PRO A 547 20.39 -12.27 -14.49
N VAL A 548 20.27 -11.96 -13.21
CA VAL A 548 21.34 -11.37 -12.40
C VAL A 548 21.93 -12.41 -11.47
N LYS A 549 23.13 -12.14 -10.93
CA LYS A 549 23.78 -13.01 -9.93
C LYS A 549 22.89 -13.14 -8.67
N PRO A 550 22.93 -14.29 -7.96
CA PRO A 550 22.13 -14.52 -6.75
C PRO A 550 22.27 -13.43 -5.68
N GLU A 551 23.47 -12.86 -5.53
CA GLU A 551 23.78 -11.81 -4.56
C GLU A 551 23.01 -10.50 -4.85
N LEU A 552 22.61 -10.28 -6.11
CA LEU A 552 21.82 -9.13 -6.55
C LEU A 552 20.30 -9.42 -6.57
N ALA A 553 19.92 -10.69 -6.48
CA ALA A 553 18.52 -11.15 -6.53
C ALA A 553 17.82 -11.20 -5.16
N THR A 554 18.46 -10.69 -4.07
CA THR A 554 17.92 -10.78 -2.70
C THR A 554 16.54 -10.13 -2.58
N GLU A 555 15.70 -10.65 -1.69
CA GLU A 555 14.38 -10.10 -1.35
C GLU A 555 14.42 -9.18 -0.11
N ASP A 556 15.55 -8.53 0.14
CA ASP A 556 15.70 -7.59 1.25
C ASP A 556 14.69 -6.43 1.14
N GLU A 557 14.04 -6.11 2.26
CA GLU A 557 12.97 -5.13 2.32
C GLU A 557 13.40 -3.82 2.98
N MET A 558 12.86 -2.72 2.48
CA MET A 558 12.85 -1.44 3.21
C MET A 558 11.63 -1.36 4.12
N LEU A 559 11.84 -0.82 5.32
CA LEU A 559 10.76 -0.46 6.23
C LEU A 559 10.22 0.94 5.85
N ALA A 560 9.28 0.96 4.91
CA ALA A 560 8.56 2.16 4.45
C ALA A 560 7.06 2.08 4.80
N LEU A 561 6.27 2.99 4.27
CA LEU A 561 4.80 2.95 4.34
C LEU A 561 4.27 1.63 3.75
N THR A 562 4.90 1.17 2.68
CA THR A 562 4.59 -0.05 1.94
C THR A 562 5.70 -1.09 2.08
N ARG A 563 5.42 -2.34 1.71
CA ARG A 563 6.45 -3.35 1.48
C ARG A 563 7.17 -3.01 0.17
N SER A 564 8.42 -2.66 0.25
CA SER A 564 9.24 -2.32 -0.93
C SER A 564 10.59 -3.02 -0.85
N PRO A 565 11.17 -3.50 -1.96
CA PRO A 565 12.50 -4.06 -1.95
C PRO A 565 13.53 -2.96 -1.71
N LYS A 566 14.64 -3.31 -1.06
CA LYS A 566 15.74 -2.39 -0.79
C LYS A 566 16.41 -1.94 -2.08
N ASN A 567 16.68 -2.89 -2.97
CA ASN A 567 17.31 -2.68 -4.27
C ASN A 567 16.57 -3.47 -5.35
N VAL A 568 16.63 -3.02 -6.58
CA VAL A 568 16.11 -3.70 -7.76
C VAL A 568 17.19 -3.71 -8.83
N TYR A 569 18.14 -4.62 -8.68
CA TYR A 569 19.20 -4.80 -9.69
C TYR A 569 18.64 -5.50 -10.92
N VAL A 570 18.88 -4.92 -12.08
CA VAL A 570 18.47 -5.47 -13.37
C VAL A 570 19.65 -5.48 -14.34
N LYS A 571 19.68 -6.49 -15.19
CA LYS A 571 20.52 -6.53 -16.37
C LYS A 571 19.61 -6.39 -17.58
N LEU A 572 19.60 -5.20 -18.15
CA LEU A 572 18.75 -4.88 -19.29
C LEU A 572 19.39 -5.33 -20.61
N ALA A 573 18.54 -5.73 -21.56
CA ALA A 573 18.93 -5.87 -22.95
C ALA A 573 17.78 -5.38 -23.85
N LYS A 574 18.13 -4.86 -25.03
CA LYS A 574 17.12 -4.53 -26.08
C LYS A 574 16.59 -5.82 -26.73
N VAL A 575 15.42 -5.73 -27.30
CA VAL A 575 14.73 -6.85 -27.98
C VAL A 575 14.50 -6.54 -29.43
#